data_576263e0cab195547ba197e8efb7aa3f
#
_entry.id   576263e0cab195547ba197e8efb7aa3f
#
_cell.length_a   1.000
_cell.length_b   1.000
_cell.length_c   1.000
_cell.angle_alpha   90.00
_cell.angle_beta   90.00
_cell.angle_gamma   90.00
#
_symmetry.space_group_name_H-M   'P 1'
#
loop_
_entity.id
_entity.type
_entity.pdbx_description
1 polymer ?
#
loop_
_entity_poly.entity_id
_entity_poly.type
_entity_poly.pdbx_seq_one_letter_code
_entity_poly.pdbx_strand_id
1 'polypeptide(L)'
;VTLEANPGTFEQMKFAGFLEQGVNRLSIGVQSFDDQCLNALGRIHSAGQAKLAISKAQSLGFKRINIDLMHGLPGQNLKQGLADLDQALDFGTDHLSWYQLTIEPNTEFHSRPPNLPNEDILSEIQDQGQLLIEAAGLSQYEISAYAKRGSQAQHNVNYWNFGDYIGAGAGAHGKISAWHDGAMIIQRRAKLRQPKAYMAAISALSSSHYVAPEEIKLEFFMNILRLQNGVPTANYLALTGQSLAHAEPSIAAARKAGLMQPDRLQASPLG
;
A
#
# COMPACT_ATOMS: atom_id res chain seq x y z
N VAL A 1 -6.74 13.92 -6.55
CA VAL A 1 -7.23 12.57 -6.94
C VAL A 1 -6.05 11.76 -7.45
N THR A 2 -5.92 10.50 -7.00
CA THR A 2 -4.92 9.54 -7.50
C THR A 2 -5.56 8.63 -8.55
N LEU A 3 -4.84 8.37 -9.64
CA LEU A 3 -5.15 7.33 -10.62
C LEU A 3 -4.03 6.28 -10.58
N GLU A 4 -4.41 5.02 -10.47
CA GLU A 4 -3.49 3.89 -10.61
C GLU A 4 -3.46 3.41 -12.04
N ALA A 5 -2.26 3.23 -12.60
CA ALA A 5 -2.03 2.93 -13.99
C ALA A 5 -0.99 1.83 -14.19
N ASN A 6 -1.23 0.99 -15.20
CA ASN A 6 -0.22 0.06 -15.68
C ASN A 6 0.55 0.67 -16.86
N PRO A 7 1.88 0.50 -16.93
CA PRO A 7 2.70 1.06 -18.03
C PRO A 7 2.25 0.65 -19.43
N GLY A 8 1.81 -0.60 -19.60
CA GLY A 8 1.36 -1.14 -20.89
C GLY A 8 0.03 -0.55 -21.41
N THR A 9 -0.75 0.09 -20.55
CA THR A 9 -2.01 0.77 -20.93
C THR A 9 -1.84 2.29 -20.99
N PHE A 10 -0.61 2.78 -20.90
CA PHE A 10 -0.28 4.19 -20.89
C PHE A 10 -0.51 4.82 -22.26
N GLU A 11 -1.55 5.63 -22.38
CA GLU A 11 -1.84 6.45 -23.54
C GLU A 11 -1.75 7.94 -23.17
N GLN A 12 -0.82 8.66 -23.79
CA GLN A 12 -0.55 10.07 -23.46
C GLN A 12 -1.81 10.95 -23.48
N MET A 13 -2.69 10.77 -24.47
CA MET A 13 -3.91 11.57 -24.55
C MET A 13 -4.88 11.31 -23.41
N LYS A 14 -4.98 10.07 -22.93
CA LYS A 14 -5.83 9.74 -21.77
C LYS A 14 -5.33 10.41 -20.50
N PHE A 15 -4.01 10.41 -20.28
CA PHE A 15 -3.43 11.03 -19.08
C PHE A 15 -3.57 12.55 -19.09
N ALA A 16 -3.40 13.20 -20.25
CA ALA A 16 -3.66 14.63 -20.40
C ALA A 16 -5.12 14.94 -20.02
N GLY A 17 -6.08 14.19 -20.58
CA GLY A 17 -7.50 14.35 -20.24
C GLY A 17 -7.79 14.10 -18.76
N PHE A 18 -7.17 13.11 -18.12
CA PHE A 18 -7.32 12.88 -16.69
C PHE A 18 -6.76 14.04 -15.85
N LEU A 19 -5.61 14.59 -16.25
CA LEU A 19 -5.03 15.76 -15.58
C LEU A 19 -5.97 16.97 -15.66
N GLU A 20 -6.54 17.25 -16.84
CA GLU A 20 -7.52 18.30 -17.08
C GLU A 20 -8.78 18.13 -16.20
N GLN A 21 -9.18 16.90 -15.93
CA GLN A 21 -10.32 16.56 -15.05
C GLN A 21 -9.97 16.51 -13.56
N GLY A 22 -8.75 16.92 -13.17
CA GLY A 22 -8.36 17.06 -11.77
C GLY A 22 -7.66 15.84 -11.15
N VAL A 23 -7.29 14.82 -11.94
CA VAL A 23 -6.36 13.79 -11.48
C VAL A 23 -4.97 14.44 -11.36
N ASN A 24 -4.43 14.51 -10.14
CA ASN A 24 -3.20 15.25 -9.87
C ASN A 24 -2.07 14.38 -9.32
N ARG A 25 -2.30 13.07 -9.17
CA ARG A 25 -1.31 12.06 -8.79
C ARG A 25 -1.48 10.79 -9.63
N LEU A 26 -0.38 10.28 -10.13
CA LEU A 26 -0.33 8.95 -10.77
C LEU A 26 0.42 7.96 -9.88
N SER A 27 -0.09 6.73 -9.78
CA SER A 27 0.60 5.57 -9.24
C SER A 27 0.85 4.62 -10.40
N ILE A 28 2.10 4.36 -10.73
CA ILE A 28 2.49 3.58 -11.90
C ILE A 28 3.04 2.24 -11.46
N GLY A 29 2.33 1.16 -11.80
CA GLY A 29 2.67 -0.21 -11.45
C GLY A 29 3.83 -0.77 -12.28
N VAL A 30 5.05 -0.28 -12.05
CA VAL A 30 6.27 -0.67 -12.76
C VAL A 30 6.69 -2.09 -12.41
N GLN A 31 6.74 -2.41 -11.14
CA GLN A 31 7.12 -3.67 -10.51
C GLN A 31 8.61 -4.01 -10.62
N SER A 32 9.25 -3.85 -11.78
CA SER A 32 10.68 -4.02 -12.03
C SER A 32 11.09 -3.29 -13.31
N PHE A 33 12.36 -2.95 -13.43
CA PHE A 33 13.00 -2.48 -14.67
C PHE A 33 13.84 -3.57 -15.34
N ASP A 34 13.72 -4.81 -14.89
CA ASP A 34 14.31 -6.01 -15.49
C ASP A 34 13.22 -6.81 -16.22
N ASP A 35 13.38 -6.99 -17.54
CA ASP A 35 12.39 -7.70 -18.36
C ASP A 35 12.27 -9.18 -17.99
N GLN A 36 13.30 -9.81 -17.42
CA GLN A 36 13.23 -11.20 -16.95
C GLN A 36 12.35 -11.27 -15.70
N CYS A 37 12.53 -10.34 -14.75
CA CYS A 37 11.69 -10.23 -13.56
C CYS A 37 10.23 -9.93 -13.93
N LEU A 38 9.98 -9.01 -14.87
CA LEU A 38 8.64 -8.70 -15.35
C LEU A 38 7.96 -9.92 -15.98
N ASN A 39 8.67 -10.66 -16.82
CA ASN A 39 8.16 -11.90 -17.44
C ASN A 39 7.85 -12.96 -16.38
N ALA A 40 8.72 -13.13 -15.37
CA ALA A 40 8.49 -14.06 -14.27
C ALA A 40 7.24 -13.69 -13.43
N LEU A 41 6.92 -12.39 -13.32
CA LEU A 41 5.69 -11.89 -12.68
C LEU A 41 4.46 -12.00 -13.60
N GLY A 42 4.58 -12.44 -14.83
CA GLY A 42 3.49 -12.46 -15.81
C GLY A 42 3.05 -11.07 -16.27
N ARG A 43 3.94 -10.06 -16.17
CA ARG A 43 3.62 -8.69 -16.63
C ARG A 43 3.71 -8.62 -18.15
N ILE A 44 2.77 -7.86 -18.75
CA ILE A 44 2.66 -7.69 -20.21
C ILE A 44 3.47 -6.51 -20.74
N HIS A 45 3.89 -5.60 -19.86
CA HIS A 45 4.72 -4.45 -20.21
C HIS A 45 6.20 -4.77 -20.05
N SER A 46 7.04 -4.06 -20.79
CA SER A 46 8.50 -4.13 -20.69
C SER A 46 9.06 -3.01 -19.81
N ALA A 47 10.32 -3.16 -19.38
CA ALA A 47 11.08 -2.12 -18.68
C ALA A 47 11.12 -0.80 -19.47
N GLY A 48 11.28 -0.88 -20.80
CA GLY A 48 11.24 0.28 -21.70
C GLY A 48 9.89 1.01 -21.67
N GLN A 49 8.78 0.27 -21.65
CA GLN A 49 7.44 0.85 -21.52
C GLN A 49 7.23 1.49 -20.16
N ALA A 50 7.74 0.90 -19.09
CA ALA A 50 7.68 1.47 -17.75
C ALA A 50 8.42 2.82 -17.68
N LYS A 51 9.66 2.87 -18.18
CA LYS A 51 10.46 4.11 -18.25
C LYS A 51 9.75 5.20 -19.08
N LEU A 52 9.19 4.82 -20.22
CA LEU A 52 8.44 5.74 -21.06
C LEU A 52 7.20 6.29 -20.35
N ALA A 53 6.46 5.45 -19.62
CA ALA A 53 5.27 5.85 -18.89
C ALA A 53 5.60 6.92 -17.84
N ILE A 54 6.66 6.72 -17.05
CA ILE A 54 7.09 7.69 -16.02
C ILE A 54 7.51 9.01 -16.69
N SER A 55 8.39 8.96 -17.70
CA SER A 55 8.86 10.17 -18.40
C SER A 55 7.71 10.94 -19.05
N LYS A 56 6.71 10.24 -19.60
CA LYS A 56 5.51 10.87 -20.16
C LYS A 56 4.64 11.53 -19.10
N ALA A 57 4.43 10.86 -17.95
CA ALA A 57 3.72 11.46 -16.82
C ALA A 57 4.39 12.76 -16.35
N GLN A 58 5.72 12.76 -16.23
CA GLN A 58 6.50 13.95 -15.90
C GLN A 58 6.34 15.06 -16.96
N SER A 59 6.45 14.73 -18.24
CA SER A 59 6.33 15.70 -19.36
C SER A 59 4.94 16.32 -19.48
N LEU A 60 3.89 15.60 -19.05
CA LEU A 60 2.52 16.11 -18.99
C LEU A 60 2.27 17.04 -17.79
N GLY A 61 3.23 17.15 -16.87
CA GLY A 61 3.13 18.05 -15.72
C GLY A 61 2.48 17.44 -14.47
N PHE A 62 2.33 16.10 -14.38
CA PHE A 62 1.99 15.48 -13.11
C PHE A 62 3.08 15.76 -12.08
N LYS A 63 2.74 16.50 -11.04
CA LYS A 63 3.67 16.86 -9.96
C LYS A 63 3.81 15.75 -8.91
N ARG A 64 2.84 14.85 -8.86
CA ARG A 64 2.77 13.76 -7.88
C ARG A 64 2.77 12.43 -8.63
N ILE A 65 3.90 11.73 -8.58
CA ILE A 65 4.08 10.44 -9.25
C ILE A 65 4.61 9.43 -8.23
N ASN A 66 3.91 8.32 -8.11
CA ASN A 66 4.38 7.14 -7.39
C ASN A 66 4.85 6.09 -8.39
N ILE A 67 5.95 5.45 -8.08
CA ILE A 67 6.43 4.24 -8.73
C ILE A 67 6.16 3.07 -7.78
N ASP A 68 5.39 2.07 -8.23
CA ASP A 68 5.26 0.81 -7.51
C ASP A 68 6.35 -0.14 -7.99
N LEU A 69 7.25 -0.52 -7.08
CA LEU A 69 8.39 -1.39 -7.34
C LEU A 69 8.39 -2.56 -6.37
N MET A 70 8.74 -3.72 -6.84
CA MET A 70 8.84 -4.94 -6.04
C MET A 70 10.28 -5.39 -5.90
N HIS A 71 10.58 -6.07 -4.80
CA HIS A 71 11.83 -6.80 -4.62
C HIS A 71 11.58 -8.22 -4.14
N GLY A 72 12.63 -9.03 -4.07
CA GLY A 72 12.47 -10.45 -3.75
C GLY A 72 11.81 -11.24 -4.87
N LEU A 73 12.00 -10.81 -6.11
CA LEU A 73 11.39 -11.42 -7.30
C LEU A 73 12.03 -12.77 -7.64
N PRO A 74 11.32 -13.64 -8.40
CA PRO A 74 11.86 -14.95 -8.77
C PRO A 74 13.24 -14.85 -9.42
N GLY A 75 14.23 -15.50 -8.80
CA GLY A 75 15.61 -15.50 -9.27
C GLY A 75 16.40 -14.18 -9.09
N GLN A 76 15.80 -13.17 -8.50
CA GLN A 76 16.45 -11.88 -8.27
C GLN A 76 17.60 -12.00 -7.26
N ASN A 77 18.75 -11.44 -7.57
CA ASN A 77 19.87 -11.31 -6.65
C ASN A 77 19.97 -9.87 -6.10
N LEU A 78 20.83 -9.66 -5.12
CA LEU A 78 21.06 -8.34 -4.50
C LEU A 78 21.33 -7.25 -5.54
N LYS A 79 22.24 -7.47 -6.47
CA LYS A 79 22.63 -6.47 -7.47
C LYS A 79 21.42 -6.07 -8.36
N GLN A 80 20.60 -7.03 -8.73
CA GLN A 80 19.40 -6.76 -9.54
C GLN A 80 18.35 -5.99 -8.75
N GLY A 81 18.10 -6.37 -7.47
CA GLY A 81 17.17 -5.66 -6.61
C GLY A 81 17.56 -4.19 -6.39
N LEU A 82 18.85 -3.93 -6.14
CA LEU A 82 19.34 -2.56 -5.97
C LEU A 82 19.36 -1.78 -7.29
N ALA A 83 19.67 -2.41 -8.44
CA ALA A 83 19.64 -1.75 -9.74
C ALA A 83 18.21 -1.31 -10.15
N ASP A 84 17.19 -2.11 -9.82
CA ASP A 84 15.78 -1.73 -10.00
C ASP A 84 15.45 -0.49 -9.17
N LEU A 85 15.90 -0.47 -7.92
CA LEU A 85 15.67 0.64 -7.01
C LEU A 85 16.40 1.91 -7.46
N ASP A 86 17.68 1.83 -7.80
CA ASP A 86 18.45 2.96 -8.34
C ASP A 86 17.74 3.57 -9.57
N GLN A 87 17.30 2.72 -10.49
CA GLN A 87 16.57 3.18 -11.68
C GLN A 87 15.26 3.89 -11.32
N ALA A 88 14.53 3.45 -10.27
CA ALA A 88 13.33 4.13 -9.80
C ALA A 88 13.66 5.50 -9.20
N LEU A 89 14.73 5.58 -8.41
CA LEU A 89 15.17 6.81 -7.73
C LEU A 89 15.69 7.85 -8.72
N ASP A 90 16.33 7.44 -9.82
CA ASP A 90 16.84 8.32 -10.88
C ASP A 90 15.72 9.16 -11.55
N PHE A 91 14.48 8.70 -11.54
CA PHE A 91 13.34 9.50 -12.01
C PHE A 91 13.02 10.70 -11.12
N GLY A 92 13.53 10.75 -9.89
CA GLY A 92 13.35 11.86 -8.97
C GLY A 92 11.90 12.11 -8.54
N THR A 93 11.05 11.09 -8.60
CA THR A 93 9.64 11.17 -8.20
C THR A 93 9.50 11.55 -6.72
N ASP A 94 8.32 11.96 -6.32
CA ASP A 94 8.05 12.41 -4.95
C ASP A 94 7.58 11.27 -4.03
N HIS A 95 7.34 10.08 -4.59
CA HIS A 95 6.82 8.95 -3.87
C HIS A 95 7.28 7.62 -4.49
N LEU A 96 7.55 6.64 -3.65
CA LEU A 96 7.92 5.28 -4.01
C LEU A 96 7.12 4.30 -3.14
N SER A 97 6.44 3.34 -3.75
CA SER A 97 5.97 2.14 -3.08
C SER A 97 6.96 1.02 -3.37
N TRP A 98 7.64 0.53 -2.35
CA TRP A 98 8.65 -0.52 -2.49
C TRP A 98 8.36 -1.65 -1.52
N TYR A 99 8.06 -2.83 -2.06
CA TYR A 99 7.55 -3.94 -1.28
C TYR A 99 8.06 -5.29 -1.77
N GLN A 100 8.21 -6.22 -0.82
CA GLN A 100 8.62 -7.58 -1.10
C GLN A 100 7.50 -8.38 -1.75
N LEU A 101 7.85 -9.24 -2.71
CA LEU A 101 6.91 -10.22 -3.26
C LEU A 101 6.44 -11.18 -2.17
N THR A 102 5.12 -11.25 -1.96
CA THR A 102 4.46 -12.22 -1.10
C THR A 102 3.65 -13.20 -1.93
N ILE A 103 3.63 -14.46 -1.50
CA ILE A 103 2.84 -15.50 -2.17
C ILE A 103 1.47 -15.60 -1.49
N GLU A 104 0.46 -15.06 -2.15
CA GLU A 104 -0.91 -15.04 -1.63
C GLU A 104 -1.67 -16.34 -1.98
N PRO A 105 -2.53 -16.83 -1.09
CA PRO A 105 -3.42 -17.98 -1.38
C PRO A 105 -4.28 -17.74 -2.62
N ASN A 106 -4.57 -18.82 -3.35
CA ASN A 106 -5.37 -18.80 -4.59
C ASN A 106 -4.74 -18.03 -5.77
N THR A 107 -3.41 -17.86 -5.76
CA THR A 107 -2.64 -17.34 -6.90
C THR A 107 -1.92 -18.45 -7.64
N GLU A 108 -1.43 -18.15 -8.85
CA GLU A 108 -0.58 -19.09 -9.59
C GLU A 108 0.71 -19.40 -8.82
N PHE A 109 1.33 -18.41 -8.20
CA PHE A 109 2.52 -18.58 -7.37
C PHE A 109 2.27 -19.43 -6.12
N HIS A 110 1.07 -19.42 -5.56
CA HIS A 110 0.70 -20.34 -4.49
C HIS A 110 0.61 -21.79 -4.98
N SER A 111 0.05 -21.99 -6.19
CA SER A 111 -0.10 -23.32 -6.79
C SER A 111 1.20 -23.86 -7.36
N ARG A 112 2.09 -22.98 -7.82
CA ARG A 112 3.40 -23.26 -8.42
C ARG A 112 4.42 -22.26 -7.90
N PRO A 113 4.94 -22.44 -6.67
CA PRO A 113 5.85 -21.50 -6.07
C PRO A 113 7.11 -21.31 -6.92
N PRO A 114 7.48 -20.08 -7.28
CA PRO A 114 8.72 -19.81 -7.99
C PRO A 114 9.92 -19.96 -7.05
N ASN A 115 11.12 -20.02 -7.63
CA ASN A 115 12.35 -19.97 -6.86
C ASN A 115 12.60 -18.53 -6.42
N LEU A 116 12.36 -18.22 -5.14
CA LEU A 116 12.61 -16.90 -4.55
C LEU A 116 14.03 -16.81 -3.95
N PRO A 117 14.59 -15.60 -3.80
CA PRO A 117 15.80 -15.38 -3.02
C PRO A 117 15.65 -15.90 -1.59
N ASN A 118 16.75 -16.33 -0.98
CA ASN A 118 16.76 -16.71 0.42
C ASN A 118 16.62 -15.46 1.33
N GLU A 119 16.36 -15.71 2.62
CA GLU A 119 16.11 -14.65 3.61
C GLU A 119 17.31 -13.71 3.77
N ASP A 120 18.55 -14.20 3.67
CA ASP A 120 19.76 -13.37 3.78
C ASP A 120 19.81 -12.34 2.65
N ILE A 121 19.55 -12.78 1.40
CA ILE A 121 19.52 -11.89 0.23
C ILE A 121 18.37 -10.88 0.36
N LEU A 122 17.18 -11.33 0.83
CA LEU A 122 16.03 -10.45 1.03
C LEU A 122 16.32 -9.37 2.08
N SER A 123 16.93 -9.75 3.20
CA SER A 123 17.35 -8.80 4.25
C SER A 123 18.37 -7.82 3.71
N GLU A 124 19.37 -8.29 2.97
CA GLU A 124 20.43 -7.44 2.42
C GLU A 124 19.87 -6.46 1.36
N ILE A 125 18.93 -6.87 0.52
CA ILE A 125 18.20 -5.98 -0.40
C ILE A 125 17.46 -4.91 0.40
N GLN A 126 16.73 -5.30 1.44
CA GLN A 126 15.95 -4.39 2.27
C GLN A 126 16.84 -3.36 2.96
N ASP A 127 17.91 -3.81 3.61
CA ASP A 127 18.80 -2.94 4.39
C ASP A 127 19.54 -1.93 3.50
N GLN A 128 20.14 -2.41 2.40
CA GLN A 128 20.85 -1.53 1.47
C GLN A 128 19.88 -0.64 0.69
N GLY A 129 18.71 -1.16 0.32
CA GLY A 129 17.69 -0.39 -0.37
C GLY A 129 17.15 0.76 0.46
N GLN A 130 16.91 0.56 1.75
CA GLN A 130 16.50 1.65 2.66
C GLN A 130 17.51 2.79 2.68
N LEU A 131 18.80 2.48 2.75
CA LEU A 131 19.87 3.49 2.72
C LEU A 131 19.86 4.29 1.41
N LEU A 132 19.64 3.63 0.27
CA LEU A 132 19.52 4.31 -1.04
C LEU A 132 18.31 5.24 -1.09
N ILE A 133 17.16 4.78 -0.60
CA ILE A 133 15.92 5.56 -0.58
C ILE A 133 16.09 6.81 0.30
N GLU A 134 16.68 6.65 1.48
CA GLU A 134 16.96 7.76 2.39
C GLU A 134 17.94 8.76 1.79
N ALA A 135 19.01 8.28 1.15
CA ALA A 135 19.97 9.12 0.44
C ALA A 135 19.34 9.93 -0.71
N ALA A 136 18.30 9.39 -1.35
CA ALA A 136 17.51 10.09 -2.36
C ALA A 136 16.47 11.09 -1.77
N GLY A 137 16.42 11.24 -0.44
CA GLY A 137 15.57 12.20 0.26
C GLY A 137 14.11 11.77 0.42
N LEU A 138 13.82 10.47 0.30
CA LEU A 138 12.53 9.90 0.63
C LEU A 138 12.58 9.28 2.03
N SER A 139 11.53 9.49 2.81
CA SER A 139 11.39 8.91 4.14
C SER A 139 10.25 7.90 4.15
N GLN A 140 10.49 6.76 4.79
CA GLN A 140 9.45 5.77 5.03
C GLN A 140 8.37 6.35 5.94
N TYR A 141 7.11 6.24 5.58
CA TYR A 141 5.99 6.68 6.42
C TYR A 141 5.02 5.56 6.78
N GLU A 142 5.04 4.47 6.02
CA GLU A 142 4.37 3.21 6.32
C GLU A 142 5.21 2.03 5.79
N ILE A 143 4.86 0.80 6.10
CA ILE A 143 5.68 -0.41 5.85
C ILE A 143 6.28 -0.46 4.44
N SER A 144 5.51 -0.08 3.42
CA SER A 144 5.89 -0.27 2.00
C SER A 144 5.98 1.04 1.22
N ALA A 145 5.84 2.20 1.86
CA ALA A 145 5.79 3.46 1.13
C ALA A 145 6.71 4.53 1.70
N TYR A 146 7.39 5.19 0.77
CA TYR A 146 8.39 6.21 0.99
C TYR A 146 7.99 7.49 0.24
N ALA A 147 8.19 8.65 0.85
CA ALA A 147 7.80 9.92 0.24
C ALA A 147 8.74 11.05 0.64
N LYS A 148 8.87 12.04 -0.24
CA LYS A 148 9.40 13.35 0.14
C LYS A 148 8.44 14.02 1.13
N ARG A 149 8.96 14.91 1.96
CA ARG A 149 8.15 15.60 2.97
C ARG A 149 6.91 16.26 2.35
N GLY A 150 5.73 15.94 2.89
CA GLY A 150 4.44 16.44 2.40
C GLY A 150 3.87 15.71 1.18
N SER A 151 4.54 14.64 0.71
CA SER A 151 4.12 13.87 -0.47
C SER A 151 3.53 12.49 -0.16
N GLN A 152 3.19 12.23 1.10
CA GLN A 152 2.51 10.99 1.49
C GLN A 152 1.17 10.80 0.77
N ALA A 153 0.83 9.57 0.41
CA ALA A 153 -0.46 9.24 -0.19
C ALA A 153 -1.59 9.36 0.85
N GLN A 154 -2.41 10.40 0.74
CA GLN A 154 -3.41 10.71 1.77
C GLN A 154 -4.44 9.59 1.97
N HIS A 155 -4.83 8.89 0.91
CA HIS A 155 -5.75 7.76 1.04
C HIS A 155 -5.11 6.59 1.80
N ASN A 156 -3.81 6.29 1.61
CA ASN A 156 -3.08 5.28 2.39
C ASN A 156 -3.01 5.69 3.85
N VAL A 157 -2.60 6.95 4.11
CA VAL A 157 -2.56 7.48 5.48
C VAL A 157 -3.93 7.40 6.15
N ASN A 158 -5.03 7.68 5.41
CA ASN A 158 -6.39 7.53 5.94
C ASN A 158 -6.68 6.07 6.35
N TYR A 159 -6.35 5.10 5.49
CA TYR A 159 -6.56 3.67 5.80
C TYR A 159 -5.74 3.24 7.02
N TRP A 160 -4.46 3.60 7.04
CA TRP A 160 -3.58 3.21 8.13
C TRP A 160 -3.87 3.92 9.45
N ASN A 161 -4.51 5.09 9.42
CA ASN A 161 -5.09 5.72 10.62
C ASN A 161 -6.46 5.17 11.00
N PHE A 162 -6.88 4.04 10.44
CA PHE A 162 -8.17 3.43 10.68
C PHE A 162 -9.36 4.32 10.27
N GLY A 163 -9.16 5.21 9.28
CA GLY A 163 -10.18 6.13 8.77
C GLY A 163 -11.27 5.43 7.96
N ASP A 164 -12.38 6.14 7.79
CA ASP A 164 -13.50 5.69 6.97
C ASP A 164 -13.27 5.97 5.48
N TYR A 165 -13.90 5.15 4.65
CA TYR A 165 -13.89 5.33 3.20
C TYR A 165 -15.10 4.71 2.55
N ILE A 166 -15.51 5.27 1.41
CA ILE A 166 -16.62 4.79 0.59
C ILE A 166 -16.06 4.14 -0.67
N GLY A 167 -16.50 2.90 -0.93
CA GLY A 167 -16.17 2.20 -2.16
C GLY A 167 -17.25 2.38 -3.22
N ALA A 168 -16.86 2.84 -4.41
CA ALA A 168 -17.70 2.90 -5.61
C ALA A 168 -17.04 2.12 -6.74
N GLY A 169 -17.83 1.39 -7.53
CA GLY A 169 -17.33 0.54 -8.62
C GLY A 169 -17.37 -0.95 -8.29
N ALA A 170 -17.15 -1.77 -9.32
CA ALA A 170 -17.13 -3.23 -9.20
C ALA A 170 -16.01 -3.70 -8.28
N GLY A 171 -16.34 -4.55 -7.31
CA GLY A 171 -15.38 -5.08 -6.33
C GLY A 171 -14.96 -4.09 -5.26
N ALA A 172 -15.47 -2.87 -5.24
CA ALA A 172 -15.08 -1.86 -4.27
C ALA A 172 -15.54 -2.22 -2.85
N HIS A 173 -14.69 -1.90 -1.88
CA HIS A 173 -14.96 -2.05 -0.45
C HIS A 173 -15.16 -0.69 0.21
N GLY A 174 -15.87 -0.66 1.33
CA GLY A 174 -16.07 0.52 2.15
C GLY A 174 -16.04 0.19 3.63
N LYS A 175 -15.61 1.14 4.43
CA LYS A 175 -15.68 1.13 5.90
C LYS A 175 -16.35 2.42 6.35
N ILE A 176 -17.37 2.30 7.20
CA ILE A 176 -18.09 3.44 7.77
C ILE A 176 -18.23 3.21 9.26
N SER A 177 -17.79 4.17 10.04
CA SER A 177 -17.89 4.18 11.50
C SER A 177 -18.91 5.23 11.94
N ALA A 178 -19.76 4.90 12.89
CA ALA A 178 -20.74 5.83 13.44
C ALA A 178 -21.02 5.52 14.92
N TRP A 179 -21.32 6.57 15.68
CA TRP A 179 -21.84 6.42 17.04
C TRP A 179 -23.35 6.15 16.96
N HIS A 180 -23.80 5.09 17.61
CA HIS A 180 -25.21 4.72 17.73
C HIS A 180 -25.48 4.27 19.16
N ASP A 181 -26.41 4.90 19.84
CA ASP A 181 -26.82 4.60 21.22
C ASP A 181 -25.65 4.48 22.22
N GLY A 182 -24.65 5.37 22.06
CA GLY A 182 -23.48 5.42 22.95
C GLY A 182 -22.38 4.40 22.63
N ALA A 183 -22.53 3.60 21.57
CA ALA A 183 -21.53 2.67 21.10
C ALA A 183 -21.03 3.01 19.68
N MET A 184 -19.74 2.76 19.40
CA MET A 184 -19.21 2.84 18.04
C MET A 184 -19.59 1.58 17.29
N ILE A 185 -20.24 1.74 16.15
CA ILE A 185 -20.50 0.68 15.19
C ILE A 185 -19.66 0.89 13.95
N ILE A 186 -19.02 -0.17 13.47
CA ILE A 186 -18.20 -0.17 12.25
C ILE A 186 -18.85 -1.10 11.24
N GLN A 187 -19.24 -0.55 10.08
CA GLN A 187 -19.84 -1.29 9.02
C GLN A 187 -18.85 -1.49 7.87
N ARG A 188 -18.69 -2.74 7.45
CA ARG A 188 -17.99 -3.11 6.22
C ARG A 188 -18.98 -3.36 5.10
N ARG A 189 -18.66 -2.87 3.90
CA ARG A 189 -19.47 -3.07 2.68
C ARG A 189 -18.59 -3.54 1.55
N ALA A 190 -19.09 -4.44 0.70
CA ALA A 190 -18.44 -4.83 -0.54
C ALA A 190 -19.42 -4.77 -1.70
N LYS A 191 -18.94 -4.39 -2.87
CA LYS A 191 -19.70 -4.36 -4.11
C LYS A 191 -19.50 -5.63 -4.92
N LEU A 192 -20.44 -5.93 -5.83
CA LEU A 192 -20.31 -7.03 -6.78
C LEU A 192 -18.98 -6.93 -7.54
N ARG A 193 -18.21 -8.03 -7.60
CA ARG A 193 -16.85 -8.04 -8.17
C ARG A 193 -16.85 -7.94 -9.69
N GLN A 194 -17.80 -8.60 -10.35
CA GLN A 194 -17.82 -8.63 -11.81
C GLN A 194 -18.42 -7.33 -12.38
N PRO A 195 -17.71 -6.60 -13.27
CA PRO A 195 -18.19 -5.32 -13.81
C PRO A 195 -19.57 -5.42 -14.47
N LYS A 196 -19.81 -6.46 -15.29
CA LYS A 196 -21.12 -6.65 -15.93
C LYS A 196 -22.25 -6.82 -14.92
N ALA A 197 -22.03 -7.63 -13.88
CA ALA A 197 -23.02 -7.84 -12.82
C ALA A 197 -23.23 -6.55 -12.00
N TYR A 198 -22.16 -5.84 -11.67
CA TYR A 198 -22.23 -4.55 -10.97
C TYR A 198 -23.08 -3.52 -11.74
N MET A 199 -22.86 -3.40 -13.06
CA MET A 199 -23.60 -2.43 -13.90
C MET A 199 -25.04 -2.82 -14.16
N ALA A 200 -25.37 -4.10 -14.18
CA ALA A 200 -26.73 -4.61 -14.42
C ALA A 200 -27.60 -4.66 -13.14
N ALA A 201 -27.01 -4.56 -11.96
CA ALA A 201 -27.72 -4.73 -10.71
C ALA A 201 -28.45 -3.45 -10.28
N ILE A 202 -29.72 -3.59 -9.82
CA ILE A 202 -30.44 -2.52 -9.15
C ILE A 202 -29.77 -2.13 -7.84
N SER A 203 -29.24 -3.13 -7.09
CA SER A 203 -28.36 -2.92 -5.95
C SER A 203 -27.07 -3.65 -6.20
N ALA A 204 -25.98 -2.89 -6.29
CA ALA A 204 -24.64 -3.46 -6.53
C ALA A 204 -23.95 -3.92 -5.25
N LEU A 205 -24.64 -3.98 -4.11
CA LEU A 205 -24.11 -4.45 -2.83
C LEU A 205 -24.00 -5.98 -2.84
N SER A 206 -22.78 -6.50 -2.61
CA SER A 206 -22.51 -7.92 -2.46
C SER A 206 -22.62 -8.39 -1.02
N SER A 207 -22.09 -7.58 -0.09
CA SER A 207 -22.16 -7.86 1.34
C SER A 207 -22.19 -6.58 2.15
N SER A 208 -22.82 -6.65 3.31
CA SER A 208 -22.81 -5.60 4.33
C SER A 208 -22.90 -6.29 5.69
N HIS A 209 -21.96 -6.00 6.57
CA HIS A 209 -21.97 -6.52 7.94
C HIS A 209 -21.35 -5.52 8.90
N TYR A 210 -21.69 -5.63 10.16
CA TYR A 210 -21.03 -4.92 11.24
C TYR A 210 -19.85 -5.74 11.75
N VAL A 211 -18.72 -5.05 12.02
CA VAL A 211 -17.55 -5.67 12.63
C VAL A 211 -17.89 -6.04 14.07
N ALA A 212 -17.63 -7.26 14.44
CA ALA A 212 -17.86 -7.70 15.83
C ALA A 212 -16.94 -6.95 16.79
N PRO A 213 -17.40 -6.57 17.98
CA PRO A 213 -16.59 -5.80 18.95
C PRO A 213 -15.22 -6.43 19.23
N GLU A 214 -15.15 -7.77 19.22
CA GLU A 214 -13.93 -8.55 19.46
C GLU A 214 -12.90 -8.40 18.33
N GLU A 215 -13.37 -8.17 17.09
CA GLU A 215 -12.55 -8.03 15.89
C GLU A 215 -12.01 -6.60 15.72
N ILE A 216 -12.70 -5.58 16.26
CA ILE A 216 -12.32 -4.17 16.09
C ILE A 216 -10.88 -3.92 16.56
N LYS A 217 -10.48 -4.53 17.69
CA LYS A 217 -9.12 -4.41 18.21
C LYS A 217 -8.09 -4.89 17.20
N LEU A 218 -8.29 -6.07 16.64
CA LEU A 218 -7.38 -6.64 15.65
C LEU A 218 -7.30 -5.78 14.40
N GLU A 219 -8.46 -5.40 13.83
CA GLU A 219 -8.51 -4.53 12.66
C GLU A 219 -7.80 -3.19 12.89
N PHE A 220 -8.00 -2.57 14.06
CA PHE A 220 -7.33 -1.33 14.40
C PHE A 220 -5.81 -1.48 14.40
N PHE A 221 -5.27 -2.47 15.13
CA PHE A 221 -3.83 -2.66 15.21
C PHE A 221 -3.20 -3.09 13.88
N MET A 222 -3.87 -3.92 13.09
CA MET A 222 -3.41 -4.29 11.73
C MET A 222 -3.23 -3.08 10.81
N ASN A 223 -3.97 -2.02 11.03
CA ASN A 223 -3.82 -0.78 10.26
C ASN A 223 -2.75 0.14 10.86
N ILE A 224 -2.88 0.52 12.13
CA ILE A 224 -2.06 1.58 12.70
C ILE A 224 -0.59 1.18 12.89
N LEU A 225 -0.29 -0.10 13.09
CA LEU A 225 1.09 -0.59 13.23
C LEU A 225 1.87 -0.57 11.91
N ARG A 226 1.20 -0.32 10.78
CA ARG A 226 1.87 -0.05 9.51
C ARG A 226 2.55 1.33 9.47
N LEU A 227 2.07 2.29 10.28
CA LEU A 227 2.60 3.64 10.31
C LEU A 227 3.92 3.72 11.07
N GLN A 228 4.97 4.25 10.43
CA GLN A 228 6.29 4.43 11.06
C GLN A 228 6.22 5.30 12.32
N ASN A 229 5.38 6.32 12.32
CA ASN A 229 5.22 7.21 13.47
C ASN A 229 4.11 6.74 14.44
N GLY A 230 3.44 5.62 14.15
CA GLY A 230 2.31 5.15 14.94
C GLY A 230 1.24 6.21 15.19
N VAL A 231 0.38 5.96 16.18
CA VAL A 231 -0.68 6.90 16.57
C VAL A 231 -0.69 7.14 18.09
N PRO A 232 -1.25 8.27 18.56
CA PRO A 232 -1.50 8.49 19.99
C PRO A 232 -2.43 7.41 20.56
N THR A 233 -2.23 7.03 21.82
CA THR A 233 -3.08 6.04 22.50
C THR A 233 -4.56 6.47 22.56
N ALA A 234 -4.83 7.77 22.62
CA ALA A 234 -6.20 8.31 22.61
C ALA A 234 -6.98 7.96 21.33
N ASN A 235 -6.30 7.69 20.22
CA ASN A 235 -6.94 7.30 18.96
C ASN A 235 -7.66 5.96 19.08
N TYR A 236 -7.24 5.07 19.98
CA TYR A 236 -7.92 3.79 20.18
C TYR A 236 -9.38 4.02 20.58
N LEU A 237 -9.64 4.77 21.63
CA LEU A 237 -11.01 5.09 22.05
C LEU A 237 -11.76 5.90 20.99
N ALA A 238 -11.13 6.91 20.43
CA ALA A 238 -11.78 7.81 19.48
C ALA A 238 -12.26 7.11 18.20
N LEU A 239 -11.52 6.10 17.71
CA LEU A 239 -11.78 5.45 16.44
C LEU A 239 -12.45 4.08 16.57
N THR A 240 -12.39 3.46 17.74
CA THR A 240 -12.98 2.14 18.00
C THR A 240 -14.19 2.20 18.94
N GLY A 241 -14.35 3.27 19.69
CA GLY A 241 -15.34 3.38 20.79
C GLY A 241 -15.01 2.50 22.00
N GLN A 242 -13.90 1.78 21.98
CA GLN A 242 -13.51 0.84 23.04
C GLN A 242 -12.50 1.47 24.00
N SER A 243 -12.63 1.14 25.28
CA SER A 243 -11.62 1.53 26.28
C SER A 243 -10.27 0.88 25.95
N LEU A 244 -9.18 1.64 26.08
CA LEU A 244 -7.82 1.12 25.91
C LEU A 244 -7.53 -0.06 26.85
N ALA A 245 -8.22 -0.14 28.00
CA ALA A 245 -8.10 -1.25 28.93
C ALA A 245 -8.35 -2.64 28.28
N HIS A 246 -9.18 -2.70 27.23
CA HIS A 246 -9.39 -3.95 26.49
C HIS A 246 -8.17 -4.36 25.64
N ALA A 247 -7.33 -3.44 25.26
CA ALA A 247 -6.10 -3.69 24.49
C ALA A 247 -4.85 -3.75 25.36
N GLU A 248 -4.92 -3.22 26.61
CA GLU A 248 -3.76 -3.06 27.49
C GLU A 248 -2.97 -4.34 27.72
N PRO A 249 -3.56 -5.53 27.95
CA PRO A 249 -2.80 -6.77 28.12
C PRO A 249 -1.93 -7.10 26.88
N SER A 250 -2.45 -6.87 25.67
CA SER A 250 -1.72 -7.11 24.44
C SER A 250 -0.62 -6.06 24.21
N ILE A 251 -0.91 -4.79 24.51
CA ILE A 251 0.04 -3.67 24.45
C ILE A 251 1.19 -3.89 25.43
N ALA A 252 0.89 -4.24 26.70
CA ALA A 252 1.88 -4.49 27.71
C ALA A 252 2.78 -5.68 27.36
N ALA A 253 2.21 -6.76 26.81
CA ALA A 253 2.97 -7.90 26.33
C ALA A 253 3.91 -7.53 25.18
N ALA A 254 3.44 -6.78 24.18
CA ALA A 254 4.24 -6.30 23.07
C ALA A 254 5.36 -5.36 23.52
N ARG A 255 5.08 -4.44 24.45
CA ARG A 255 6.10 -3.56 25.03
C ARG A 255 7.15 -4.34 25.82
N LYS A 256 6.73 -5.30 26.64
CA LYS A 256 7.65 -6.18 27.38
C LYS A 256 8.56 -7.00 26.46
N ALA A 257 8.06 -7.40 25.29
CA ALA A 257 8.82 -8.10 24.26
C ALA A 257 9.70 -7.15 23.42
N GLY A 258 9.66 -5.83 23.65
CA GLY A 258 10.40 -4.84 22.86
C GLY A 258 9.82 -4.58 21.47
N LEU A 259 8.61 -5.07 21.15
CA LEU A 259 7.99 -4.95 19.83
C LEU A 259 7.23 -3.62 19.63
N MET A 260 6.94 -2.90 20.71
CA MET A 260 6.16 -1.66 20.68
C MET A 260 6.81 -0.54 21.50
N GLN A 261 6.73 0.68 21.02
CA GLN A 261 7.21 1.88 21.70
C GLN A 261 6.43 2.14 23.00
N PRO A 262 7.08 2.74 24.05
CA PRO A 262 6.46 2.92 25.36
C PRO A 262 5.31 3.94 25.35
N ASP A 263 5.42 5.01 24.56
CA ASP A 263 4.56 6.19 24.68
C ASP A 263 3.43 6.26 23.64
N ARG A 264 3.52 5.46 22.60
CA ARG A 264 2.60 5.49 21.46
C ARG A 264 2.16 4.08 21.08
N LEU A 265 1.10 3.99 20.27
CA LEU A 265 0.76 2.77 19.55
C LEU A 265 1.58 2.78 18.25
N GLN A 266 2.80 2.30 18.35
CA GLN A 266 3.80 2.32 17.29
C GLN A 266 4.70 1.09 17.42
N ALA A 267 4.94 0.39 16.33
CA ALA A 267 5.93 -0.69 16.31
C ALA A 267 7.33 -0.15 16.62
N SER A 268 8.14 -0.94 17.29
CA SER A 268 9.58 -0.69 17.41
C SER A 268 10.30 -1.17 16.13
N PRO A 269 11.60 -0.90 15.96
CA PRO A 269 12.38 -1.50 14.87
C PRO A 269 12.39 -3.04 14.89
N LEU A 270 12.12 -3.65 16.05
CA LEU A 270 12.03 -5.10 16.22
C LEU A 270 10.59 -5.62 15.99
N GLY A 271 9.58 -4.76 16.09
CA GLY A 271 8.17 -5.09 15.91
C GLY A 271 7.69 -4.79 14.52
#